data_eb22346ec90caa907f166d3a7a06b6c2
#
_entry.id   eb22346ec90caa907f166d3a7a06b6c2
#
_cell.length_a   1.000
_cell.length_b   1.000
_cell.length_c   1.000
_cell.angle_alpha   90.00
_cell.angle_beta   90.00
_cell.angle_gamma   90.00
#
_symmetry.space_group_name_H-M   'P 1'
#
loop_
_entity.id
_entity.type
_entity.pdbx_description
1 polymer ?
#
loop_
_entity_poly.entity_id
_entity_poly.type
_entity_poly.pdbx_seq_one_letter_code
_entity_poly.pdbx_strand_id
1 'polypeptide(L)'
;MLWRFFFSYFLAIIFVIIQITPPFLYAQTVASNTQSAEDLQGNLNSLSTQIKALDAEIKSFTTKIGKTQGEAKTLKQALVNLENRRTLLSKDIAYTKLRIASAQENISFTKGKIDATSNILERNKKALSESLRLLVQSEQFIPPFIGALAPNSHLSDAIDLLQRGGEASRAINNKVQELMNVKTTLSLQKASYESRKQTLENLNETLTNQKELVVQTSKDKNTLLIETKNKESEYQKLLADRKSKKDQLEIEMLDVESKLRVIVDASKLPSVGKGTIKYPVDKVVITQYFGNTAFSTQNPQVYNGSGHNGLDFGVSVGTPIYSALAGTVLGTGNTDTACSGVSYGKWVLIKHPNGLTTLYGHLSVINVSDGDKLTTHQKIGLSGNTGYSTGPHLHFTVYASDSVHISGPTEYKSKVCGTYMVMPLAPKAGYLNPLSYL
;
A
#
# COMPACT_ATOMS: atom_id res chain seq x y z
N MET A 1 6.76 -18.81 74.84
CA MET A 1 5.34 -18.62 74.51
C MET A 1 5.10 -17.32 73.73
N LEU A 2 5.91 -16.32 73.76
CA LEU A 2 5.78 -15.04 73.07
C LEU A 2 6.22 -15.06 71.59
N TRP A 3 6.97 -16.06 71.15
CA TRP A 3 7.54 -16.15 69.80
C TRP A 3 6.59 -16.80 68.75
N ARG A 4 5.58 -17.57 69.19
CA ARG A 4 4.56 -18.16 68.32
C ARG A 4 3.53 -17.14 67.78
N PHE A 5 3.28 -16.04 68.51
CA PHE A 5 2.34 -15.02 68.09
C PHE A 5 2.92 -14.08 67.01
N PHE A 6 4.22 -13.82 66.99
CA PHE A 6 4.83 -12.94 65.99
C PHE A 6 4.89 -13.58 64.62
N PHE A 7 5.07 -14.89 64.53
CA PHE A 7 5.17 -15.62 63.23
C PHE A 7 3.83 -15.74 62.52
N SER A 8 2.76 -15.92 63.26
CA SER A 8 1.40 -15.97 62.70
C SER A 8 0.93 -14.63 62.16
N TYR A 9 1.36 -13.55 62.75
CA TYR A 9 1.04 -12.17 62.31
C TYR A 9 1.85 -11.75 61.08
N PHE A 10 3.09 -12.19 60.94
CA PHE A 10 3.93 -11.80 59.81
C PHE A 10 3.51 -12.53 58.50
N LEU A 11 3.11 -13.77 58.60
CA LEU A 11 2.58 -14.52 57.42
C LEU A 11 1.17 -14.07 57.01
N ALA A 12 0.34 -13.64 57.96
CA ALA A 12 -0.94 -13.03 57.70
C ALA A 12 -0.78 -11.68 56.94
N ILE A 13 0.27 -10.91 57.24
CA ILE A 13 0.59 -9.66 56.54
C ILE A 13 1.04 -9.91 55.08
N ILE A 14 1.80 -10.97 54.80
CA ILE A 14 2.19 -11.33 53.42
C ILE A 14 0.99 -11.83 52.63
N PHE A 15 0.08 -12.60 53.26
CA PHE A 15 -1.17 -13.04 52.60
C PHE A 15 -2.16 -11.90 52.42
N VAL A 16 -2.18 -10.91 53.31
CA VAL A 16 -3.05 -9.71 53.22
C VAL A 16 -2.51 -8.73 52.16
N ILE A 17 -1.17 -8.63 51.93
CA ILE A 17 -0.60 -7.76 50.89
C ILE A 17 -0.88 -8.32 49.45
N ILE A 18 -1.00 -9.64 49.30
CA ILE A 18 -1.37 -10.25 48.01
C ILE A 18 -2.88 -10.15 47.73
N GLN A 19 -3.70 -10.01 48.79
CA GLN A 19 -5.16 -9.89 48.66
C GLN A 19 -5.72 -8.46 48.75
N ILE A 20 -4.94 -7.47 49.17
CA ILE A 20 -5.37 -6.07 49.27
C ILE A 20 -4.75 -5.28 48.09
N THR A 21 -5.08 -5.65 46.86
CA THR A 21 -5.38 -4.67 45.83
C THR A 21 -6.91 -4.48 45.88
N PRO A 22 -7.43 -3.36 46.36
CA PRO A 22 -8.87 -3.18 46.45
C PRO A 22 -9.41 -3.22 45.00
N PRO A 23 -10.50 -3.96 44.75
CA PRO A 23 -11.21 -3.91 43.46
C PRO A 23 -11.67 -2.48 43.08
N PHE A 24 -11.63 -1.57 44.06
CA PHE A 24 -11.99 -0.16 43.93
C PHE A 24 -11.02 0.71 43.12
N LEU A 25 -9.71 0.45 43.11
CA LEU A 25 -8.79 1.21 42.23
C LEU A 25 -8.81 0.70 40.79
N TYR A 26 -9.17 -0.57 40.59
CA TYR A 26 -9.31 -1.14 39.26
C TYR A 26 -10.57 -0.60 38.55
N ALA A 27 -11.64 -0.34 39.31
CA ALA A 27 -12.88 0.20 38.77
C ALA A 27 -12.77 1.67 38.35
N GLN A 28 -12.03 2.50 39.08
CA GLN A 28 -11.90 3.93 38.73
C GLN A 28 -10.96 4.20 37.52
N THR A 29 -9.90 3.42 37.34
CA THR A 29 -9.05 3.55 36.14
C THR A 29 -9.67 2.92 34.89
N VAL A 30 -10.53 1.92 35.07
CA VAL A 30 -11.31 1.33 33.98
C VAL A 30 -12.46 2.27 33.59
N ALA A 31 -13.08 2.96 34.52
CA ALA A 31 -14.19 3.88 34.22
C ALA A 31 -13.76 5.13 33.46
N SER A 32 -12.60 5.72 33.74
CA SER A 32 -12.08 6.87 32.97
C SER A 32 -11.59 6.49 31.56
N ASN A 33 -11.09 5.26 31.39
CA ASN A 33 -10.73 4.73 30.08
C ASN A 33 -11.93 4.20 29.28
N THR A 34 -13.03 3.78 29.95
CA THR A 34 -14.22 3.29 29.28
C THR A 34 -15.00 4.42 28.60
N GLN A 35 -15.14 5.58 29.23
CA GLN A 35 -15.80 6.74 28.64
C GLN A 35 -15.10 7.22 27.37
N SER A 36 -13.76 7.36 27.40
CA SER A 36 -12.95 7.68 26.21
C SER A 36 -13.01 6.57 25.13
N ALA A 37 -13.09 5.30 25.52
CA ALA A 37 -13.19 4.18 24.58
C ALA A 37 -14.59 4.10 23.92
N GLU A 38 -15.64 4.42 24.66
CA GLU A 38 -17.02 4.49 24.15
C GLU A 38 -17.19 5.64 23.17
N ASP A 39 -16.62 6.81 23.46
CA ASP A 39 -16.64 7.98 22.56
C ASP A 39 -15.88 7.67 21.26
N LEU A 40 -14.68 7.06 21.33
CA LEU A 40 -13.91 6.63 20.18
C LEU A 40 -14.66 5.58 19.35
N GLN A 41 -15.30 4.62 19.99
CA GLN A 41 -16.10 3.60 19.32
C GLN A 41 -17.34 4.20 18.63
N GLY A 42 -18.00 5.20 19.25
CA GLY A 42 -19.09 5.96 18.67
C GLY A 42 -18.66 6.70 17.40
N ASN A 43 -17.51 7.38 17.44
CA ASN A 43 -16.90 8.07 16.30
C ASN A 43 -16.59 7.08 15.17
N LEU A 44 -15.98 5.94 15.47
CA LEU A 44 -15.66 4.89 14.49
C LEU A 44 -16.92 4.34 13.80
N ASN A 45 -18.00 4.12 14.53
CA ASN A 45 -19.28 3.67 13.97
C ASN A 45 -19.88 4.73 13.02
N SER A 46 -19.84 6.00 13.42
CA SER A 46 -20.29 7.12 12.57
C SER A 46 -19.47 7.21 11.29
N LEU A 47 -18.14 7.18 11.38
CA LEU A 47 -17.24 7.20 10.23
C LEU A 47 -17.46 6.00 9.31
N SER A 48 -17.67 4.80 9.86
CA SER A 48 -17.98 3.59 9.10
C SER A 48 -19.26 3.74 8.27
N THR A 49 -20.29 4.35 8.84
CA THR A 49 -21.56 4.60 8.15
C THR A 49 -21.39 5.59 7.01
N GLN A 50 -20.67 6.69 7.23
CA GLN A 50 -20.37 7.70 6.21
C GLN A 50 -19.52 7.11 5.08
N ILE A 51 -18.52 6.27 5.40
CA ILE A 51 -17.68 5.56 4.42
C ILE A 51 -18.54 4.67 3.52
N LYS A 52 -19.47 3.87 4.08
CA LYS A 52 -20.37 3.00 3.31
C LYS A 52 -21.28 3.78 2.35
N ALA A 53 -21.85 4.90 2.81
CA ALA A 53 -22.70 5.74 1.98
C ALA A 53 -21.92 6.30 0.79
N LEU A 54 -20.72 6.81 1.03
CA LEU A 54 -19.88 7.40 0.00
C LEU A 54 -19.34 6.35 -0.99
N ASP A 55 -19.03 5.12 -0.54
CA ASP A 55 -18.65 3.99 -1.39
C ASP A 55 -19.77 3.63 -2.40
N ALA A 56 -21.03 3.64 -1.96
CA ALA A 56 -22.18 3.43 -2.84
C ALA A 56 -22.31 4.52 -3.92
N GLU A 57 -22.07 5.79 -3.55
CA GLU A 57 -22.07 6.89 -4.51
C GLU A 57 -20.92 6.78 -5.52
N ILE A 58 -19.70 6.46 -5.07
CA ILE A 58 -18.52 6.22 -5.93
C ILE A 58 -18.82 5.12 -6.96
N LYS A 59 -19.39 3.99 -6.54
CA LYS A 59 -19.79 2.90 -7.43
C LYS A 59 -20.79 3.36 -8.49
N SER A 60 -21.78 4.17 -8.11
CA SER A 60 -22.75 4.75 -9.06
C SER A 60 -22.08 5.64 -10.10
N PHE A 61 -21.17 6.53 -9.69
CA PHE A 61 -20.42 7.40 -10.60
C PHE A 61 -19.47 6.61 -11.51
N THR A 62 -18.76 5.62 -10.97
CA THR A 62 -17.89 4.73 -11.76
C THR A 62 -18.66 4.02 -12.86
N THR A 63 -19.88 3.55 -12.56
CA THR A 63 -20.76 2.93 -13.57
C THR A 63 -21.19 3.93 -14.64
N LYS A 64 -21.53 5.17 -14.27
CA LYS A 64 -21.88 6.24 -15.22
C LYS A 64 -20.71 6.58 -16.15
N ILE A 65 -19.51 6.71 -15.59
CA ILE A 65 -18.30 6.99 -16.37
C ILE A 65 -17.99 5.82 -17.31
N GLY A 66 -18.08 4.56 -16.88
CA GLY A 66 -17.86 3.39 -17.73
C GLY A 66 -18.80 3.30 -18.93
N LYS A 67 -20.02 3.82 -18.83
CA LYS A 67 -20.97 3.90 -19.94
C LYS A 67 -20.64 5.01 -20.95
N THR A 68 -19.87 6.03 -20.56
CA THR A 68 -19.51 7.19 -21.40
C THR A 68 -18.06 7.16 -21.88
N GLN A 69 -17.32 6.11 -21.57
CA GLN A 69 -15.87 5.95 -21.84
C GLN A 69 -15.52 5.56 -23.30
N GLY A 70 -16.45 5.64 -24.24
CA GLY A 70 -16.09 5.65 -25.66
C GLY A 70 -15.32 6.93 -26.03
N GLU A 71 -14.61 6.92 -27.17
CA GLU A 71 -14.02 8.16 -27.72
C GLU A 71 -15.10 9.25 -27.72
N ALA A 72 -14.79 10.37 -27.05
CA ALA A 72 -15.74 11.48 -27.02
C ALA A 72 -15.83 12.08 -28.42
N LYS A 73 -16.90 11.76 -29.12
CA LYS A 73 -17.14 12.18 -30.50
C LYS A 73 -17.51 13.66 -30.62
N THR A 74 -17.89 14.30 -29.53
CA THR A 74 -18.27 15.72 -29.51
C THR A 74 -17.62 16.44 -28.37
N LEU A 75 -17.36 17.75 -28.50
CA LEU A 75 -16.85 18.60 -27.44
C LEU A 75 -17.71 18.52 -26.17
N LYS A 76 -19.04 18.52 -26.34
CA LYS A 76 -19.98 18.39 -25.22
C LYS A 76 -19.73 17.09 -24.45
N GLN A 77 -19.54 15.96 -25.12
CA GLN A 77 -19.23 14.68 -24.48
C GLN A 77 -17.89 14.74 -23.73
N ALA A 78 -16.86 15.31 -24.36
CA ALA A 78 -15.53 15.48 -23.72
C ALA A 78 -15.61 16.31 -22.45
N LEU A 79 -16.31 17.43 -22.48
CA LEU A 79 -16.48 18.31 -21.31
C LEU A 79 -17.30 17.63 -20.19
N VAL A 80 -18.37 16.91 -20.54
CA VAL A 80 -19.17 16.13 -19.56
C VAL A 80 -18.32 15.02 -18.94
N ASN A 81 -17.49 14.33 -19.72
CA ASN A 81 -16.60 13.29 -19.21
C ASN A 81 -15.60 13.86 -18.21
N LEU A 82 -14.99 15.01 -18.51
CA LEU A 82 -14.04 15.68 -17.58
C LEU A 82 -14.73 16.14 -16.30
N GLU A 83 -15.97 16.68 -16.39
CA GLU A 83 -16.73 17.10 -15.21
C GLU A 83 -17.16 15.90 -14.34
N ASN A 84 -17.65 14.83 -14.96
CA ASN A 84 -17.98 13.59 -14.24
C ASN A 84 -16.75 13.03 -13.51
N ARG A 85 -15.59 13.06 -14.16
CA ARG A 85 -14.32 12.62 -13.57
C ARG A 85 -13.92 13.49 -12.38
N ARG A 86 -14.03 14.82 -12.52
CA ARG A 86 -13.76 15.76 -11.42
C ARG A 86 -14.68 15.49 -10.23
N THR A 87 -15.95 15.24 -10.49
CA THR A 87 -16.94 14.93 -9.46
C THR A 87 -16.61 13.61 -8.75
N LEU A 88 -16.24 12.57 -9.50
CA LEU A 88 -15.81 11.29 -8.93
C LEU A 88 -14.59 11.48 -8.02
N LEU A 89 -13.55 12.15 -8.51
CA LEU A 89 -12.33 12.41 -7.73
C LEU A 89 -12.62 13.21 -6.46
N SER A 90 -13.57 14.17 -6.51
CA SER A 90 -13.99 14.90 -5.31
C SER A 90 -14.64 14.00 -4.26
N LYS A 91 -15.43 13.00 -4.71
CA LYS A 91 -16.03 11.99 -3.82
C LYS A 91 -14.98 11.02 -3.28
N ASP A 92 -14.04 10.59 -4.11
CA ASP A 92 -12.91 9.75 -3.69
C ASP A 92 -12.05 10.46 -2.64
N ILE A 93 -11.81 11.76 -2.78
CA ILE A 93 -11.14 12.59 -1.78
C ILE A 93 -11.91 12.62 -0.46
N ALA A 94 -13.24 12.82 -0.52
CA ALA A 94 -14.08 12.83 0.69
C ALA A 94 -14.04 11.44 1.39
N TYR A 95 -14.16 10.36 0.62
CA TYR A 95 -14.04 8.99 1.11
C TYR A 95 -12.68 8.73 1.78
N THR A 96 -11.59 9.13 1.12
CA THR A 96 -10.23 8.95 1.66
C THR A 96 -10.02 9.75 2.95
N LYS A 97 -10.55 10.98 3.04
CA LYS A 97 -10.52 11.79 4.26
C LYS A 97 -11.25 11.11 5.43
N LEU A 98 -12.41 10.51 5.19
CA LEU A 98 -13.14 9.76 6.22
C LEU A 98 -12.35 8.52 6.67
N ARG A 99 -11.69 7.83 5.74
CA ARG A 99 -10.82 6.69 6.08
C ARG A 99 -9.59 7.12 6.89
N ILE A 100 -9.02 8.28 6.58
CA ILE A 100 -7.92 8.87 7.36
C ILE A 100 -8.40 9.16 8.78
N ALA A 101 -9.54 9.82 8.95
CA ALA A 101 -10.11 10.09 10.27
C ALA A 101 -10.36 8.80 11.06
N SER A 102 -10.97 7.79 10.44
CA SER A 102 -11.16 6.47 11.04
C SER A 102 -9.85 5.79 11.44
N ALA A 103 -8.81 5.89 10.60
CA ALA A 103 -7.49 5.32 10.90
C ALA A 103 -6.82 6.05 12.09
N GLN A 104 -6.93 7.38 12.16
CA GLN A 104 -6.41 8.19 13.26
C GLN A 104 -7.10 7.83 14.59
N GLU A 105 -8.43 7.71 14.61
CA GLU A 105 -9.19 7.27 15.79
C GLU A 105 -8.78 5.86 16.24
N ASN A 106 -8.62 4.93 15.31
CA ASN A 106 -8.16 3.57 15.60
C ASN A 106 -6.72 3.54 16.15
N ILE A 107 -5.84 4.41 15.66
CA ILE A 107 -4.47 4.56 16.16
C ILE A 107 -4.52 5.10 17.59
N SER A 108 -5.31 6.14 17.87
CA SER A 108 -5.51 6.72 19.19
C SER A 108 -6.03 5.68 20.18
N PHE A 109 -7.07 4.95 19.82
CA PHE A 109 -7.63 3.87 20.63
C PHE A 109 -6.60 2.76 20.93
N THR A 110 -5.84 2.33 19.91
CA THR A 110 -4.82 1.30 20.08
C THR A 110 -3.67 1.79 20.96
N LYS A 111 -3.27 3.06 20.84
CA LYS A 111 -2.28 3.69 21.69
C LYS A 111 -2.72 3.70 23.16
N GLY A 112 -3.96 4.11 23.43
CA GLY A 112 -4.51 4.05 24.77
C GLY A 112 -4.49 2.64 25.39
N LYS A 113 -4.80 1.61 24.59
CA LYS A 113 -4.68 0.20 25.02
C LYS A 113 -3.24 -0.20 25.33
N ILE A 114 -2.28 0.23 24.50
CA ILE A 114 -0.84 -0.02 24.71
C ILE A 114 -0.39 0.61 26.01
N ASP A 115 -0.74 1.88 26.26
CA ASP A 115 -0.35 2.61 27.46
C ASP A 115 -0.94 1.95 28.71
N ALA A 116 -2.22 1.59 28.69
CA ALA A 116 -2.87 0.87 29.78
C ALA A 116 -2.22 -0.49 30.06
N THR A 117 -1.96 -1.30 29.01
CA THR A 117 -1.34 -2.61 29.14
C THR A 117 0.12 -2.51 29.62
N SER A 118 0.86 -1.50 29.15
CA SER A 118 2.23 -1.21 29.59
C SER A 118 2.29 -0.86 31.08
N ASN A 119 1.36 0.00 31.53
CA ASN A 119 1.24 0.37 32.94
C ASN A 119 0.88 -0.83 33.84
N ILE A 120 0.04 -1.74 33.37
CA ILE A 120 -0.26 -3.00 34.07
C ILE A 120 0.98 -3.87 34.15
N LEU A 121 1.72 -4.02 33.04
CA LEU A 121 2.95 -4.81 32.99
C LEU A 121 3.98 -4.29 33.99
N GLU A 122 4.23 -2.98 34.00
CA GLU A 122 5.24 -2.37 34.91
C GLU A 122 4.84 -2.47 36.36
N ARG A 123 3.57 -2.24 36.71
CA ARG A 123 3.07 -2.44 38.08
C ARG A 123 3.22 -3.88 38.55
N ASN A 124 2.85 -4.83 37.71
CA ASN A 124 2.95 -6.26 38.02
C ASN A 124 4.41 -6.73 38.16
N LYS A 125 5.32 -6.24 37.31
CA LYS A 125 6.76 -6.50 37.45
C LYS A 125 7.30 -5.98 38.77
N LYS A 126 6.95 -4.73 39.13
CA LYS A 126 7.39 -4.13 40.39
C LYS A 126 6.85 -4.91 41.59
N ALA A 127 5.58 -5.29 41.57
CA ALA A 127 4.98 -6.10 42.63
C ALA A 127 5.64 -7.47 42.77
N LEU A 128 5.91 -8.16 41.64
CA LEU A 128 6.61 -9.44 41.65
C LEU A 128 8.04 -9.30 42.16
N SER A 129 8.78 -8.27 41.71
CA SER A 129 10.15 -8.01 42.18
C SER A 129 10.20 -7.75 43.67
N GLU A 130 9.26 -6.96 44.22
CA GLU A 130 9.19 -6.69 45.64
C GLU A 130 8.82 -7.93 46.45
N SER A 131 7.88 -8.75 45.95
CA SER A 131 7.53 -10.03 46.59
C SER A 131 8.74 -10.99 46.65
N LEU A 132 9.49 -11.09 45.53
CA LEU A 132 10.70 -11.91 45.47
C LEU A 132 11.80 -11.37 46.42
N ARG A 133 11.97 -10.03 46.49
CA ARG A 133 12.93 -9.40 47.38
C ARG A 133 12.62 -9.72 48.85
N LEU A 134 11.34 -9.58 49.23
CA LEU A 134 10.91 -9.93 50.60
C LEU A 134 11.10 -11.41 50.91
N LEU A 135 10.87 -12.28 49.95
CA LEU A 135 11.06 -13.73 50.08
C LEU A 135 12.53 -14.09 50.26
N VAL A 136 13.46 -13.43 49.56
CA VAL A 136 14.91 -13.61 49.69
C VAL A 136 15.43 -13.01 50.98
N GLN A 137 14.89 -11.86 51.42
CA GLN A 137 15.28 -11.22 52.68
C GLN A 137 14.74 -11.94 53.92
N SER A 138 13.69 -12.73 53.80
CA SER A 138 13.28 -13.63 54.86
C SER A 138 14.29 -14.78 54.94
N GLU A 139 15.37 -14.59 55.66
CA GLU A 139 16.42 -15.60 55.94
C GLU A 139 15.89 -16.90 56.59
N GLN A 140 14.59 -17.05 56.66
CA GLN A 140 13.86 -18.07 57.39
C GLN A 140 13.50 -19.29 56.54
N PHE A 141 13.87 -19.37 55.24
CA PHE A 141 13.51 -20.52 54.42
C PHE A 141 14.40 -21.74 54.66
N ILE A 142 15.64 -21.58 55.02
CA ILE A 142 16.58 -22.68 55.26
C ILE A 142 16.69 -23.06 56.74
N PRO A 143 16.83 -22.11 57.72
CA PRO A 143 16.89 -22.45 59.12
C PRO A 143 15.66 -23.17 59.69
N PRO A 144 14.40 -22.79 59.37
CA PRO A 144 13.22 -23.49 59.86
C PRO A 144 13.13 -24.96 59.40
N PHE A 145 13.61 -25.25 58.17
CA PHE A 145 13.64 -26.63 57.67
C PHE A 145 14.60 -27.51 58.47
N ILE A 146 15.77 -26.98 58.78
CA ILE A 146 16.76 -27.67 59.65
C ILE A 146 16.23 -27.78 61.10
N GLY A 147 15.53 -26.72 61.59
CA GLY A 147 14.90 -26.73 62.89
C GLY A 147 13.72 -27.71 63.02
N ALA A 148 12.96 -27.90 61.94
CA ALA A 148 11.85 -28.85 61.89
C ALA A 148 12.30 -30.35 61.87
N LEU A 149 13.56 -30.57 61.56
CA LEU A 149 14.22 -31.88 61.64
C LEU A 149 14.95 -32.11 62.99
N ALA A 150 14.89 -31.16 63.93
CA ALA A 150 15.50 -31.28 65.24
C ALA A 150 14.75 -32.34 66.09
N PRO A 151 15.42 -33.03 67.07
CA PRO A 151 14.86 -34.16 67.81
C PRO A 151 13.57 -33.86 68.56
N ASN A 152 13.19 -32.61 68.79
CA ASN A 152 11.97 -32.18 69.50
C ASN A 152 10.95 -31.41 68.66
N SER A 153 11.07 -31.47 67.36
CA SER A 153 10.12 -30.80 66.47
C SER A 153 9.00 -31.80 66.02
N HIS A 154 7.77 -31.28 65.84
CA HIS A 154 6.68 -32.13 65.35
C HIS A 154 6.77 -32.26 63.80
N LEU A 155 6.58 -33.46 63.29
CA LEU A 155 6.56 -33.76 61.85
C LEU A 155 5.52 -32.90 61.09
N SER A 156 4.42 -32.54 61.81
CA SER A 156 3.41 -31.59 61.32
C SER A 156 3.98 -30.24 60.91
N ASP A 157 4.96 -29.70 61.67
CA ASP A 157 5.54 -28.37 61.43
C ASP A 157 6.44 -28.41 60.15
N ALA A 158 7.12 -29.52 59.88
CA ALA A 158 7.89 -29.74 58.68
C ALA A 158 6.98 -29.87 57.44
N ILE A 159 5.86 -30.65 57.57
CA ILE A 159 4.88 -30.81 56.51
C ILE A 159 4.20 -29.45 56.16
N ASP A 160 3.80 -28.67 57.16
CA ASP A 160 3.20 -27.37 56.98
C ASP A 160 4.14 -26.38 56.27
N LEU A 161 5.44 -26.39 56.60
CA LEU A 161 6.46 -25.59 55.94
C LEU A 161 6.67 -25.96 54.45
N LEU A 162 6.72 -27.27 54.16
CA LEU A 162 6.83 -27.76 52.78
C LEU A 162 5.59 -27.41 51.96
N GLN A 163 4.39 -27.52 52.53
CA GLN A 163 3.14 -27.16 51.89
C GLN A 163 3.09 -25.68 51.54
N ARG A 164 3.43 -24.79 52.50
CA ARG A 164 3.52 -23.32 52.30
C ARG A 164 4.56 -22.93 51.23
N GLY A 165 5.72 -23.58 51.20
CA GLY A 165 6.75 -23.41 50.18
C GLY A 165 6.23 -23.79 48.78
N GLY A 166 5.48 -24.88 48.69
CA GLY A 166 4.84 -25.31 47.47
C GLY A 166 3.74 -24.37 46.96
N GLU A 167 2.95 -23.79 47.85
CA GLU A 167 1.93 -22.79 47.52
C GLU A 167 2.56 -21.47 47.06
N ALA A 168 3.59 -20.99 47.70
CA ALA A 168 4.34 -19.79 47.32
C ALA A 168 4.95 -19.96 45.91
N SER A 169 5.55 -21.12 45.62
CA SER A 169 6.12 -21.45 44.32
C SER A 169 5.04 -21.46 43.21
N ARG A 170 3.88 -22.05 43.51
CA ARG A 170 2.75 -22.05 42.57
C ARG A 170 2.23 -20.63 42.31
N ALA A 171 2.09 -19.80 43.35
CA ALA A 171 1.65 -18.41 43.21
C ALA A 171 2.61 -17.59 42.34
N ILE A 172 3.93 -17.74 42.56
CA ILE A 172 4.95 -17.09 41.73
C ILE A 172 4.85 -17.55 40.26
N ASN A 173 4.77 -18.87 40.00
CA ASN A 173 4.62 -19.38 38.63
C ASN A 173 3.39 -18.86 37.96
N ASN A 174 2.24 -18.83 38.62
CA ASN A 174 1.00 -18.26 38.07
C ASN A 174 1.19 -16.78 37.73
N LYS A 175 1.86 -16.00 38.57
CA LYS A 175 2.13 -14.58 38.33
C LYS A 175 3.10 -14.36 37.16
N VAL A 176 4.09 -15.24 37.02
CA VAL A 176 5.01 -15.22 35.86
C VAL A 176 4.25 -15.51 34.56
N GLN A 177 3.35 -16.52 34.57
CA GLN A 177 2.52 -16.83 33.40
C GLN A 177 1.59 -15.65 33.05
N GLU A 178 0.96 -15.01 34.03
CA GLU A 178 0.16 -13.81 33.83
C GLU A 178 1.00 -12.69 33.17
N LEU A 179 2.19 -12.44 33.66
CA LEU A 179 3.12 -11.44 33.08
C LEU A 179 3.53 -11.78 31.64
N MET A 180 3.78 -13.05 31.35
CA MET A 180 4.06 -13.52 29.99
C MET A 180 2.89 -13.25 29.05
N ASN A 181 1.66 -13.53 29.47
CA ASN A 181 0.44 -13.27 28.71
C ASN A 181 0.25 -11.76 28.47
N VAL A 182 0.44 -10.92 29.47
CA VAL A 182 0.38 -9.45 29.33
C VAL A 182 1.47 -8.95 28.37
N LYS A 183 2.69 -9.48 28.44
CA LYS A 183 3.78 -9.14 27.53
C LYS A 183 3.45 -9.51 26.07
N THR A 184 2.89 -10.70 25.88
CA THR A 184 2.46 -11.17 24.53
C THR A 184 1.36 -10.26 23.99
N THR A 185 0.35 -9.95 24.80
CA THR A 185 -0.74 -9.02 24.42
C THR A 185 -0.19 -7.66 24.03
N LEU A 186 0.75 -7.11 24.80
CA LEU A 186 1.41 -5.83 24.50
C LEU A 186 2.17 -5.88 23.17
N SER A 187 2.86 -6.97 22.89
CA SER A 187 3.57 -7.17 21.61
C SER A 187 2.62 -7.16 20.42
N LEU A 188 1.50 -7.87 20.51
CA LEU A 188 0.46 -7.91 19.47
C LEU A 188 -0.20 -6.53 19.27
N GLN A 189 -0.46 -5.79 20.35
CA GLN A 189 -1.00 -4.44 20.27
C GLN A 189 -0.02 -3.48 19.58
N LYS A 190 1.27 -3.56 19.88
CA LYS A 190 2.32 -2.76 19.23
C LYS A 190 2.43 -3.09 17.73
N ALA A 191 2.42 -4.37 17.35
CA ALA A 191 2.42 -4.77 15.95
C ALA A 191 1.19 -4.23 15.20
N SER A 192 0.01 -4.31 15.82
CA SER A 192 -1.23 -3.74 15.27
C SER A 192 -1.16 -2.22 15.12
N TYR A 193 -0.55 -1.52 16.07
CA TYR A 193 -0.34 -0.06 16.01
C TYR A 193 0.54 0.33 14.82
N GLU A 194 1.67 -0.34 14.61
CA GLU A 194 2.57 -0.07 13.48
C GLU A 194 1.89 -0.35 12.13
N SER A 195 1.14 -1.45 12.01
CA SER A 195 0.37 -1.75 10.80
C SER A 195 -0.68 -0.68 10.49
N ARG A 196 -1.37 -0.15 11.53
CA ARG A 196 -2.34 0.94 11.37
C ARG A 196 -1.68 2.25 10.97
N LYS A 197 -0.49 2.54 11.52
CA LYS A 197 0.31 3.71 11.17
C LYS A 197 0.71 3.66 9.69
N GLN A 198 1.21 2.53 9.22
CA GLN A 198 1.52 2.32 7.80
C GLN A 198 0.28 2.52 6.90
N THR A 199 -0.87 2.02 7.33
CA THR A 199 -2.14 2.24 6.61
C THR A 199 -2.50 3.73 6.52
N LEU A 200 -2.27 4.50 7.59
CA LEU A 200 -2.51 5.95 7.59
C LEU A 200 -1.57 6.68 6.63
N GLU A 201 -0.30 6.30 6.59
CA GLU A 201 0.69 6.86 5.65
C GLU A 201 0.26 6.61 4.19
N ASN A 202 -0.14 5.39 3.85
CA ASN A 202 -0.63 5.04 2.52
C ASN A 202 -1.92 5.82 2.13
N LEU A 203 -2.82 6.05 3.10
CA LEU A 203 -4.02 6.85 2.86
C LEU A 203 -3.70 8.33 2.61
N ASN A 204 -2.72 8.90 3.32
CA ASN A 204 -2.28 10.28 3.09
C ASN A 204 -1.62 10.45 1.72
N GLU A 205 -0.82 9.49 1.29
CA GLU A 205 -0.27 9.45 -0.07
C GLU A 205 -1.39 9.37 -1.11
N THR A 206 -2.36 8.48 -0.92
CA THR A 206 -3.55 8.36 -1.79
C THR A 206 -4.30 9.68 -1.88
N LEU A 207 -4.52 10.37 -0.76
CA LEU A 207 -5.19 11.67 -0.73
C LEU A 207 -4.41 12.73 -1.54
N THR A 208 -3.09 12.74 -1.43
CA THR A 208 -2.23 13.67 -2.18
C THR A 208 -2.37 13.43 -3.68
N ASN A 209 -2.28 12.17 -4.11
CA ASN A 209 -2.42 11.78 -5.50
C ASN A 209 -3.81 12.11 -6.07
N GLN A 210 -4.87 11.90 -5.29
CA GLN A 210 -6.24 12.27 -5.69
C GLN A 210 -6.41 13.77 -5.87
N LYS A 211 -5.81 14.60 -5.01
CA LYS A 211 -5.82 16.06 -5.16
C LYS A 211 -5.10 16.50 -6.43
N GLU A 212 -3.96 15.91 -6.73
CA GLU A 212 -3.21 16.19 -7.96
C GLU A 212 -4.03 15.85 -9.21
N LEU A 213 -4.73 14.71 -9.20
CA LEU A 213 -5.63 14.32 -10.28
C LEU A 213 -6.79 15.31 -10.51
N VAL A 214 -7.34 15.90 -9.44
CA VAL A 214 -8.37 16.97 -9.58
C VAL A 214 -7.78 18.18 -10.26
N VAL A 215 -6.57 18.62 -9.86
CA VAL A 215 -5.88 19.74 -10.49
C VAL A 215 -5.61 19.46 -11.96
N GLN A 216 -5.08 18.29 -12.28
CA GLN A 216 -4.81 17.88 -13.67
C GLN A 216 -6.08 17.83 -14.50
N THR A 217 -7.16 17.20 -14.00
CA THR A 217 -8.46 17.15 -14.72
C THR A 217 -9.04 18.53 -14.98
N SER A 218 -8.87 19.47 -14.03
CA SER A 218 -9.30 20.85 -14.20
C SER A 218 -8.45 21.57 -15.26
N LYS A 219 -7.13 21.33 -15.27
CA LYS A 219 -6.23 21.84 -16.31
C LYS A 219 -6.59 21.30 -17.69
N ASP A 220 -6.85 20.00 -17.81
CA ASP A 220 -7.24 19.36 -19.07
C ASP A 220 -8.53 19.98 -19.62
N LYS A 221 -9.53 20.21 -18.76
CA LYS A 221 -10.78 20.91 -19.14
C LYS A 221 -10.51 22.31 -19.67
N ASN A 222 -9.70 23.10 -18.97
CA ASN A 222 -9.36 24.46 -19.38
C ASN A 222 -8.58 24.49 -20.70
N THR A 223 -7.59 23.59 -20.86
CA THR A 223 -6.81 23.45 -22.09
C THR A 223 -7.74 23.11 -23.25
N LEU A 224 -8.65 22.13 -23.09
CA LEU A 224 -9.61 21.76 -24.12
C LEU A 224 -10.51 22.95 -24.52
N LEU A 225 -11.01 23.73 -23.56
CA LEU A 225 -11.83 24.92 -23.83
C LEU A 225 -11.04 25.99 -24.58
N ILE A 226 -9.78 26.23 -24.25
CA ILE A 226 -8.90 27.20 -24.91
C ILE A 226 -8.62 26.74 -26.35
N GLU A 227 -8.17 25.49 -26.53
CA GLU A 227 -7.81 24.93 -27.84
C GLU A 227 -8.99 24.90 -28.80
N THR A 228 -10.19 24.57 -28.30
CA THR A 228 -11.40 24.50 -29.11
C THR A 228 -12.17 25.81 -29.22
N LYS A 229 -11.78 26.84 -28.45
CA LYS A 229 -12.53 28.09 -28.33
C LYS A 229 -14.01 27.86 -28.04
N ASN A 230 -14.31 26.79 -27.31
CA ASN A 230 -15.66 26.30 -26.99
C ASN A 230 -16.56 26.05 -28.25
N LYS A 231 -15.94 25.71 -29.40
CA LYS A 231 -16.65 25.42 -30.65
C LYS A 231 -16.45 23.97 -31.04
N GLU A 232 -17.53 23.30 -31.39
CA GLU A 232 -17.52 21.92 -31.86
C GLU A 232 -16.63 21.71 -33.09
N SER A 233 -16.69 22.66 -34.06
CA SER A 233 -15.88 22.58 -35.28
C SER A 233 -14.37 22.58 -35.00
N GLU A 234 -13.92 23.37 -34.03
CA GLU A 234 -12.51 23.37 -33.62
C GLU A 234 -12.12 22.09 -32.87
N TYR A 235 -13.05 21.55 -32.10
CA TYR A 235 -12.84 20.25 -31.44
C TYR A 235 -12.68 19.13 -32.48
N GLN A 236 -13.49 19.08 -33.52
CA GLN A 236 -13.37 18.08 -34.59
C GLN A 236 -12.05 18.20 -35.35
N LYS A 237 -11.60 19.42 -35.63
CA LYS A 237 -10.27 19.67 -36.21
C LYS A 237 -9.13 19.17 -35.29
N LEU A 238 -9.21 19.50 -34.01
CA LEU A 238 -8.23 19.07 -33.02
C LEU A 238 -8.17 17.54 -32.90
N LEU A 239 -9.33 16.87 -32.89
CA LEU A 239 -9.44 15.42 -32.85
C LEU A 239 -8.81 14.77 -34.09
N ALA A 240 -9.12 15.30 -35.27
CA ALA A 240 -8.56 14.81 -36.54
C ALA A 240 -7.02 15.03 -36.60
N ASP A 241 -6.52 16.20 -36.18
CA ASP A 241 -5.11 16.52 -36.14
C ASP A 241 -4.36 15.59 -35.15
N ARG A 242 -4.89 15.38 -33.95
CA ARG A 242 -4.29 14.47 -32.95
C ARG A 242 -4.25 13.03 -33.45
N LYS A 243 -5.32 12.56 -34.11
CA LYS A 243 -5.34 11.23 -34.71
C LYS A 243 -4.28 11.09 -35.80
N SER A 244 -4.19 12.08 -36.72
CA SER A 244 -3.20 12.07 -37.79
C SER A 244 -1.79 12.09 -37.28
N LYS A 245 -1.48 12.95 -36.29
CA LYS A 245 -0.15 13.03 -35.65
C LYS A 245 0.22 11.73 -34.96
N LYS A 246 -0.73 11.09 -34.29
CA LYS A 246 -0.53 9.77 -33.70
C LYS A 246 -0.10 8.75 -34.74
N ASP A 247 -0.92 8.58 -35.77
CA ASP A 247 -0.68 7.56 -36.80
C ASP A 247 0.70 7.77 -37.46
N GLN A 248 1.06 9.03 -37.72
CA GLN A 248 2.37 9.39 -38.27
C GLN A 248 3.52 9.13 -37.28
N LEU A 249 3.35 9.43 -35.99
CA LEU A 249 4.38 9.21 -34.99
C LEU A 249 4.64 7.72 -34.76
N GLU A 250 3.59 6.89 -34.75
CA GLU A 250 3.76 5.45 -34.64
C GLU A 250 4.57 4.87 -35.82
N ILE A 251 4.30 5.34 -37.04
CA ILE A 251 5.11 4.98 -38.22
C ILE A 251 6.56 5.44 -38.06
N GLU A 252 6.77 6.67 -37.59
CA GLU A 252 8.11 7.21 -37.35
C GLU A 252 8.86 6.41 -36.28
N MET A 253 8.20 6.06 -35.16
CA MET A 253 8.80 5.25 -34.11
C MET A 253 9.22 3.88 -34.63
N LEU A 254 8.37 3.20 -35.38
CA LEU A 254 8.69 1.90 -35.98
C LEU A 254 9.85 1.97 -36.97
N ASP A 255 9.97 3.07 -37.73
CA ASP A 255 11.13 3.29 -38.62
C ASP A 255 12.44 3.46 -37.80
N VAL A 256 12.41 4.23 -36.70
CA VAL A 256 13.55 4.37 -35.78
C VAL A 256 13.89 3.03 -35.15
N GLU A 257 12.92 2.31 -34.60
CA GLU A 257 13.14 1.01 -33.95
C GLU A 257 13.66 -0.05 -34.94
N SER A 258 13.23 -0.01 -36.20
CA SER A 258 13.71 -0.92 -37.23
C SER A 258 15.18 -0.72 -37.58
N LYS A 259 15.72 0.48 -37.34
CA LYS A 259 17.13 0.82 -37.57
C LYS A 259 18.03 0.47 -36.37
N LEU A 260 17.46 0.22 -35.21
CA LEU A 260 18.21 -0.23 -34.04
C LEU A 260 18.67 -1.68 -34.26
N ARG A 261 19.98 -1.86 -34.41
CA ARG A 261 20.61 -3.18 -34.60
C ARG A 261 21.07 -3.70 -33.24
N VAL A 262 20.19 -4.37 -32.50
CA VAL A 262 20.58 -5.07 -31.27
C VAL A 262 20.29 -6.55 -31.45
N ILE A 263 21.31 -7.38 -31.18
CA ILE A 263 21.15 -8.83 -31.14
C ILE A 263 20.68 -9.17 -29.72
N VAL A 264 19.44 -9.66 -29.59
CA VAL A 264 18.93 -10.16 -28.34
C VAL A 264 19.56 -11.50 -28.03
N ASP A 265 20.33 -11.56 -26.95
CA ASP A 265 20.90 -12.80 -26.46
C ASP A 265 19.87 -13.62 -25.69
N ALA A 266 19.27 -14.58 -26.35
CA ALA A 266 18.23 -15.44 -25.76
C ALA A 266 18.70 -16.22 -24.52
N SER A 267 20.00 -16.43 -24.35
CA SER A 267 20.57 -17.14 -23.19
C SER A 267 20.45 -16.34 -21.88
N LYS A 268 20.30 -15.00 -21.98
CA LYS A 268 20.14 -14.09 -20.84
C LYS A 268 18.67 -13.90 -20.43
N LEU A 269 17.75 -14.42 -21.21
CA LEU A 269 16.32 -14.33 -20.89
C LEU A 269 15.92 -15.45 -19.92
N PRO A 270 15.02 -15.20 -18.98
CA PRO A 270 14.46 -16.28 -18.19
C PRO A 270 13.70 -17.25 -19.09
N SER A 271 13.66 -18.51 -18.71
CA SER A 271 12.81 -19.49 -19.37
C SER A 271 11.38 -18.97 -19.39
N VAL A 272 10.73 -19.09 -20.54
CA VAL A 272 9.30 -18.75 -20.70
C VAL A 272 8.50 -19.57 -19.69
N GLY A 273 7.73 -18.90 -18.81
CA GLY A 273 6.93 -19.57 -17.78
C GLY A 273 6.03 -18.59 -17.06
N LYS A 274 4.83 -19.04 -16.73
CA LYS A 274 3.86 -18.24 -15.96
C LYS A 274 4.40 -17.93 -14.57
N GLY A 275 4.21 -16.70 -14.12
CA GLY A 275 4.60 -16.26 -12.78
C GLY A 275 6.06 -15.83 -12.64
N THR A 276 6.81 -15.70 -13.76
CA THR A 276 8.16 -15.13 -13.77
C THR A 276 8.13 -13.65 -13.33
N ILE A 277 7.06 -12.94 -13.68
CA ILE A 277 6.71 -11.61 -13.21
C ILE A 277 5.24 -11.59 -12.77
N LYS A 278 4.86 -10.63 -11.93
CA LYS A 278 3.48 -10.47 -11.45
C LYS A 278 2.70 -9.48 -12.30
N TYR A 279 1.38 -9.64 -12.31
CA TYR A 279 0.50 -8.63 -12.90
C TYR A 279 0.72 -7.26 -12.23
N PRO A 280 0.82 -6.18 -13.02
CA PRO A 280 1.04 -4.83 -12.50
C PRO A 280 -0.23 -4.18 -11.93
N VAL A 281 -1.35 -4.88 -11.90
CA VAL A 281 -2.67 -4.45 -11.45
C VAL A 281 -3.34 -5.54 -10.61
N ASP A 282 -4.10 -5.16 -9.58
CA ASP A 282 -4.81 -6.13 -8.73
C ASP A 282 -5.97 -6.81 -9.46
N LYS A 283 -6.69 -6.07 -10.31
CA LYS A 283 -7.79 -6.60 -11.11
C LYS A 283 -7.39 -6.67 -12.57
N VAL A 284 -7.20 -7.88 -13.07
CA VAL A 284 -6.76 -8.14 -14.44
C VAL A 284 -7.95 -8.13 -15.39
N VAL A 285 -8.00 -7.14 -16.30
CA VAL A 285 -8.90 -7.07 -17.43
C VAL A 285 -8.09 -6.70 -18.66
N ILE A 286 -7.79 -7.65 -19.52
CA ILE A 286 -7.00 -7.41 -20.74
C ILE A 286 -7.92 -6.82 -21.81
N THR A 287 -7.56 -5.65 -22.32
CA THR A 287 -8.31 -4.94 -23.39
C THR A 287 -7.63 -5.06 -24.74
N GLN A 288 -6.29 -5.21 -24.77
CA GLN A 288 -5.56 -5.46 -26.01
C GLN A 288 -4.36 -6.39 -25.74
N TYR A 289 -4.20 -7.40 -26.56
CA TYR A 289 -3.11 -8.38 -26.49
C TYR A 289 -1.88 -7.93 -27.27
N PHE A 290 -0.75 -8.51 -26.93
CA PHE A 290 0.52 -8.35 -27.67
C PHE A 290 0.44 -8.94 -29.08
N GLY A 291 1.06 -8.29 -30.05
CA GLY A 291 1.15 -8.77 -31.43
C GLY A 291 -0.06 -8.42 -32.27
N ASN A 292 -0.35 -9.26 -33.27
CA ASN A 292 -1.44 -9.01 -34.21
C ASN A 292 -2.79 -9.27 -33.56
N THR A 293 -3.47 -8.20 -33.16
CA THR A 293 -4.85 -8.22 -32.64
C THR A 293 -5.84 -7.82 -33.73
N ALA A 294 -7.14 -8.08 -33.50
CA ALA A 294 -8.18 -7.60 -34.40
C ALA A 294 -8.10 -6.08 -34.63
N PHE A 295 -7.80 -5.33 -33.57
CA PHE A 295 -7.62 -3.89 -33.65
C PHE A 295 -6.35 -3.51 -34.44
N SER A 296 -5.20 -4.13 -34.18
CA SER A 296 -3.97 -3.86 -34.92
C SER A 296 -4.08 -4.31 -36.40
N THR A 297 -4.83 -5.37 -36.70
CA THR A 297 -5.10 -5.84 -38.06
C THR A 297 -6.02 -4.92 -38.82
N GLN A 298 -7.05 -4.36 -38.15
CA GLN A 298 -7.96 -3.38 -38.77
C GLN A 298 -7.34 -1.99 -38.92
N ASN A 299 -6.28 -1.70 -38.16
CA ASN A 299 -5.54 -0.45 -38.22
C ASN A 299 -4.04 -0.68 -38.51
N PRO A 300 -3.69 -1.33 -39.65
CA PRO A 300 -2.30 -1.71 -39.95
C PRO A 300 -1.39 -0.49 -40.07
N GLN A 301 -1.91 0.67 -40.44
CA GLN A 301 -1.17 1.93 -40.46
C GLN A 301 -0.73 2.41 -39.08
N VAL A 302 -1.43 2.03 -38.03
CA VAL A 302 -1.10 2.39 -36.64
C VAL A 302 0.11 1.60 -36.14
N TYR A 303 0.19 0.32 -36.52
CA TYR A 303 1.24 -0.60 -36.04
C TYR A 303 2.22 -1.03 -37.16
N ASN A 304 2.11 -0.41 -38.36
CA ASN A 304 2.93 -0.73 -39.53
C ASN A 304 3.06 -2.25 -39.78
N GLY A 305 2.02 -3.02 -39.51
CA GLY A 305 2.00 -4.48 -39.62
C GLY A 305 2.80 -5.22 -38.54
N SER A 306 3.32 -4.51 -37.51
CA SER A 306 4.12 -5.10 -36.44
C SER A 306 3.29 -5.61 -35.26
N GLY A 307 2.03 -5.23 -35.20
CA GLY A 307 1.15 -5.56 -34.07
C GLY A 307 1.39 -4.68 -32.85
N HIS A 308 0.61 -4.92 -31.80
CA HIS A 308 0.70 -4.21 -30.54
C HIS A 308 1.98 -4.61 -29.78
N ASN A 309 2.78 -3.64 -29.30
CA ASN A 309 4.09 -3.87 -28.69
C ASN A 309 4.03 -4.11 -27.17
N GLY A 310 2.84 -4.24 -26.58
CA GLY A 310 2.61 -4.48 -25.17
C GLY A 310 1.32 -5.26 -24.91
N LEU A 311 0.87 -5.16 -23.69
CA LEU A 311 -0.39 -5.72 -23.19
C LEU A 311 -1.15 -4.59 -22.52
N ASP A 312 -2.41 -4.34 -22.90
CA ASP A 312 -3.21 -3.30 -22.28
C ASP A 312 -4.15 -3.87 -21.25
N PHE A 313 -4.11 -3.28 -20.05
CA PHE A 313 -5.04 -3.58 -18.96
C PHE A 313 -6.07 -2.46 -18.84
N GLY A 314 -7.34 -2.79 -19.02
CA GLY A 314 -8.47 -1.88 -18.83
C GLY A 314 -8.64 -1.57 -17.34
N VAL A 315 -8.23 -0.38 -16.95
CA VAL A 315 -8.29 0.12 -15.57
C VAL A 315 -8.77 1.57 -15.54
N SER A 316 -9.54 1.91 -14.52
CA SER A 316 -9.95 3.32 -14.32
C SER A 316 -8.76 4.18 -13.98
N VAL A 317 -8.81 5.47 -14.37
CA VAL A 317 -7.78 6.42 -13.95
C VAL A 317 -7.68 6.49 -12.43
N GLY A 318 -6.44 6.51 -11.92
CA GLY A 318 -6.16 6.52 -10.50
C GLY A 318 -6.06 5.13 -9.87
N THR A 319 -6.17 4.04 -10.67
CA THR A 319 -5.90 2.68 -10.16
C THR A 319 -4.43 2.53 -9.83
N PRO A 320 -4.06 1.98 -8.65
CA PRO A 320 -2.67 1.71 -8.31
C PRO A 320 -2.00 0.78 -9.33
N ILE A 321 -0.78 1.16 -9.72
CA ILE A 321 0.08 0.38 -10.61
C ILE A 321 1.30 -0.07 -9.83
N TYR A 322 1.65 -1.34 -9.99
CA TYR A 322 2.69 -2.00 -9.21
C TYR A 322 3.83 -2.52 -10.09
N SER A 323 5.03 -2.54 -9.53
CA SER A 323 6.19 -3.17 -10.19
C SER A 323 5.95 -4.68 -10.35
N ALA A 324 6.08 -5.18 -11.57
CA ALA A 324 5.84 -6.60 -11.88
C ALA A 324 6.88 -7.53 -11.23
N LEU A 325 8.07 -7.04 -10.95
CA LEU A 325 9.13 -7.76 -10.25
C LEU A 325 10.03 -6.74 -9.53
N ALA A 326 10.79 -7.18 -8.53
CA ALA A 326 11.85 -6.38 -7.92
C ALA A 326 12.84 -5.89 -8.98
N GLY A 327 13.31 -4.64 -8.84
CA GLY A 327 14.20 -4.08 -9.86
C GLY A 327 14.66 -2.66 -9.54
N THR A 328 15.28 -2.03 -10.52
CA THR A 328 15.74 -0.63 -10.43
C THR A 328 15.04 0.18 -11.52
N VAL A 329 14.52 1.34 -11.16
CA VAL A 329 13.95 2.29 -12.11
C VAL A 329 15.07 2.81 -13.00
N LEU A 330 15.01 2.50 -14.30
CA LEU A 330 15.97 3.01 -15.29
C LEU A 330 15.67 4.46 -15.67
N GLY A 331 14.41 4.84 -15.62
CA GLY A 331 13.98 6.18 -15.90
C GLY A 331 12.47 6.33 -15.88
N THR A 332 12.07 7.59 -15.78
CA THR A 332 10.68 8.05 -15.84
C THR A 332 10.56 9.20 -16.84
N GLY A 333 9.39 9.40 -17.40
CA GLY A 333 9.20 10.50 -18.32
C GLY A 333 7.75 10.80 -18.66
N ASN A 334 7.60 11.82 -19.51
CA ASN A 334 6.30 12.23 -20.02
C ASN A 334 6.43 12.73 -21.46
N THR A 335 5.98 11.93 -22.42
CA THR A 335 6.03 12.32 -23.85
C THR A 335 5.09 13.48 -24.17
N ASP A 336 4.03 13.71 -23.38
CA ASP A 336 3.11 14.84 -23.56
C ASP A 336 3.77 16.21 -23.41
N THR A 337 4.93 16.29 -22.71
CA THR A 337 5.70 17.55 -22.61
C THR A 337 6.33 17.97 -23.92
N ALA A 338 6.70 17.02 -24.75
CA ALA A 338 7.29 17.25 -26.07
C ALA A 338 6.21 17.29 -27.16
N CYS A 339 5.20 16.40 -27.08
CA CYS A 339 4.13 16.28 -28.05
C CYS A 339 2.88 15.73 -27.37
N SER A 340 1.90 16.59 -27.14
CA SER A 340 0.68 16.20 -26.38
C SER A 340 -0.16 15.16 -27.10
N GLY A 341 -0.60 14.14 -26.37
CA GLY A 341 -1.49 13.10 -26.86
C GLY A 341 -0.83 12.06 -27.76
N VAL A 342 0.48 11.84 -27.62
CA VAL A 342 1.23 10.86 -28.43
C VAL A 342 2.07 9.94 -27.57
N SER A 343 2.37 8.73 -28.09
CA SER A 343 3.21 7.72 -27.46
C SER A 343 2.76 7.38 -26.02
N TYR A 344 3.68 7.05 -25.13
CA TYR A 344 3.44 6.48 -23.79
C TYR A 344 2.84 7.45 -22.76
N GLY A 345 2.78 8.77 -23.05
CA GLY A 345 2.41 9.76 -22.03
C GLY A 345 3.36 9.76 -20.85
N LYS A 346 2.87 9.73 -19.62
CA LYS A 346 3.68 9.48 -18.43
C LYS A 346 4.04 8.01 -18.34
N TRP A 347 5.33 7.69 -18.20
CA TRP A 347 5.84 6.32 -18.20
C TRP A 347 6.91 6.08 -17.14
N VAL A 348 7.05 4.82 -16.74
CA VAL A 348 8.13 4.29 -15.88
C VAL A 348 8.75 3.10 -16.58
N LEU A 349 10.09 3.01 -16.56
CA LEU A 349 10.86 1.88 -17.08
C LEU A 349 11.66 1.24 -15.96
N ILE A 350 11.50 -0.07 -15.73
CA ILE A 350 12.12 -0.80 -14.62
C ILE A 350 12.94 -1.96 -15.16
N LYS A 351 14.23 -2.01 -14.81
CA LYS A 351 15.13 -3.14 -15.10
C LYS A 351 15.08 -4.15 -13.96
N HIS A 352 14.86 -5.41 -14.30
CA HIS A 352 14.80 -6.53 -13.37
C HIS A 352 16.08 -7.39 -13.42
N PRO A 353 16.42 -8.08 -12.31
CA PRO A 353 17.65 -8.90 -12.25
C PRO A 353 17.61 -10.15 -13.13
N ASN A 354 16.42 -10.52 -13.63
CA ASN A 354 16.21 -11.73 -14.45
C ASN A 354 16.38 -11.49 -15.97
N GLY A 355 16.97 -10.37 -16.40
CA GLY A 355 17.17 -10.07 -17.82
C GLY A 355 15.98 -9.45 -18.53
N LEU A 356 14.88 -9.16 -17.80
CA LEU A 356 13.72 -8.44 -18.32
C LEU A 356 13.73 -6.97 -17.91
N THR A 357 13.15 -6.13 -18.74
CA THR A 357 12.82 -4.73 -18.42
C THR A 357 11.35 -4.50 -18.72
N THR A 358 10.64 -3.82 -17.84
CA THR A 358 9.21 -3.55 -17.99
C THR A 358 8.91 -2.06 -18.10
N LEU A 359 7.99 -1.70 -19.00
CA LEU A 359 7.47 -0.35 -19.19
C LEU A 359 6.01 -0.30 -18.72
N TYR A 360 5.66 0.81 -18.08
CA TYR A 360 4.32 1.15 -17.60
C TYR A 360 3.94 2.50 -18.19
N GLY A 361 3.04 2.50 -19.18
CA GLY A 361 2.63 3.70 -19.92
C GLY A 361 1.27 4.24 -19.50
N HIS A 362 0.93 5.41 -20.03
CA HIS A 362 -0.32 6.15 -19.85
C HIS A 362 -0.66 6.50 -18.40
N LEU A 363 0.35 6.62 -17.53
CA LEU A 363 0.16 6.91 -16.11
C LEU A 363 -0.41 8.33 -15.89
N SER A 364 -1.17 8.52 -14.82
CA SER A 364 -1.60 9.84 -14.36
C SER A 364 -0.63 10.42 -13.33
N VAL A 365 -0.08 9.58 -12.45
CA VAL A 365 0.88 9.93 -11.41
C VAL A 365 2.03 8.92 -11.44
N ILE A 366 3.25 9.41 -11.29
CA ILE A 366 4.47 8.62 -11.09
C ILE A 366 4.91 8.84 -9.64
N ASN A 367 5.10 7.75 -8.87
CA ASN A 367 5.48 7.77 -7.45
C ASN A 367 6.93 7.31 -7.21
N VAL A 368 7.70 7.16 -8.27
CA VAL A 368 9.09 6.68 -8.20
C VAL A 368 9.99 7.59 -9.02
N SER A 369 11.27 7.55 -8.73
CA SER A 369 12.31 8.33 -9.41
C SER A 369 13.37 7.42 -10.01
N ASP A 370 14.12 7.97 -10.96
CA ASP A 370 15.23 7.29 -11.60
C ASP A 370 16.25 6.80 -10.55
N GLY A 371 16.65 5.55 -10.63
CA GLY A 371 17.58 4.91 -9.70
C GLY A 371 16.93 4.24 -8.49
N ASP A 372 15.62 4.44 -8.24
CA ASP A 372 14.93 3.79 -7.12
C ASP A 372 14.97 2.27 -7.22
N LYS A 373 15.27 1.61 -6.09
CA LYS A 373 15.22 0.15 -5.96
C LYS A 373 13.86 -0.26 -5.44
N LEU A 374 13.19 -1.10 -6.20
CA LEU A 374 11.84 -1.53 -5.94
C LEU A 374 11.77 -3.01 -5.55
N THR A 375 10.83 -3.31 -4.65
CA THR A 375 10.42 -4.69 -4.38
C THR A 375 9.33 -5.12 -5.37
N THR A 376 9.15 -6.43 -5.53
CA THR A 376 8.02 -6.97 -6.32
C THR A 376 6.69 -6.50 -5.74
N HIS A 377 5.79 -6.03 -6.61
CA HIS A 377 4.48 -5.51 -6.24
C HIS A 377 4.52 -4.23 -5.39
N GLN A 378 5.60 -3.46 -5.50
CA GLN A 378 5.67 -2.11 -4.94
C GLN A 378 4.90 -1.14 -5.84
N LYS A 379 4.10 -0.26 -5.24
CA LYS A 379 3.35 0.76 -5.98
C LYS A 379 4.32 1.76 -6.62
N ILE A 380 4.18 1.97 -7.95
CA ILE A 380 5.04 2.84 -8.76
C ILE A 380 4.31 4.06 -9.31
N GLY A 381 2.98 4.06 -9.25
CA GLY A 381 2.19 5.17 -9.78
C GLY A 381 0.71 4.85 -9.80
N LEU A 382 -0.03 5.67 -10.53
CA LEU A 382 -1.46 5.50 -10.78
C LEU A 382 -1.71 5.46 -12.29
N SER A 383 -2.61 4.59 -12.72
CA SER A 383 -3.09 4.54 -14.11
C SER A 383 -3.70 5.86 -14.55
N GLY A 384 -3.67 6.12 -15.84
CA GLY A 384 -4.14 7.36 -16.41
C GLY A 384 -4.77 7.21 -17.78
N ASN A 385 -4.64 8.29 -18.55
CA ASN A 385 -5.06 8.41 -19.92
C ASN A 385 -4.17 9.46 -20.63
N THR A 386 -2.87 9.50 -20.27
CA THR A 386 -1.87 10.41 -20.83
C THR A 386 -1.25 9.81 -22.09
N GLY A 387 -0.58 10.63 -22.89
CA GLY A 387 -0.07 10.18 -24.19
C GLY A 387 -1.17 9.79 -25.16
N TYR A 388 -0.86 8.87 -26.08
CA TYR A 388 -1.86 8.33 -26.97
C TYR A 388 -2.65 7.23 -26.28
N SER A 389 -3.86 7.53 -25.88
CA SER A 389 -4.78 6.58 -25.25
C SER A 389 -6.21 6.85 -25.71
N THR A 390 -6.91 5.83 -26.19
CA THR A 390 -8.32 5.92 -26.62
C THR A 390 -9.30 5.85 -25.45
N GLY A 391 -8.81 5.46 -24.26
CA GLY A 391 -9.56 5.36 -23.02
C GLY A 391 -8.64 4.94 -21.89
N PRO A 392 -9.04 5.10 -20.62
CA PRO A 392 -8.20 4.76 -19.49
C PRO A 392 -7.75 3.29 -19.51
N HIS A 393 -6.45 3.08 -19.55
CA HIS A 393 -5.81 1.76 -19.48
C HIS A 393 -4.36 1.91 -18.98
N LEU A 394 -3.75 0.79 -18.63
CA LEU A 394 -2.32 0.66 -18.46
C LEU A 394 -1.77 -0.05 -19.69
N HIS A 395 -0.86 0.59 -20.40
CA HIS A 395 -0.02 -0.07 -21.40
C HIS A 395 1.20 -0.69 -20.71
N PHE A 396 1.40 -1.98 -20.87
CA PHE A 396 2.46 -2.75 -20.22
C PHE A 396 3.31 -3.48 -21.24
N THR A 397 4.59 -3.12 -21.34
CA THR A 397 5.54 -3.77 -22.25
C THR A 397 6.62 -4.52 -21.48
N VAL A 398 7.05 -5.65 -22.01
CA VAL A 398 8.21 -6.41 -21.55
C VAL A 398 9.27 -6.41 -22.63
N TYR A 399 10.50 -6.05 -22.25
CA TYR A 399 11.67 -6.04 -23.11
C TYR A 399 12.72 -7.04 -22.64
N ALA A 400 13.54 -7.53 -23.57
CA ALA A 400 14.87 -8.03 -23.24
C ALA A 400 15.73 -6.85 -22.75
N SER A 401 16.31 -6.93 -21.55
CA SER A 401 16.95 -5.78 -20.89
C SER A 401 18.07 -5.14 -21.71
N ASP A 402 18.82 -5.94 -22.46
CA ASP A 402 19.96 -5.45 -23.26
C ASP A 402 19.49 -4.79 -24.57
N SER A 403 18.20 -4.83 -24.89
CA SER A 403 17.66 -4.31 -26.14
C SER A 403 16.99 -2.94 -26.02
N VAL A 404 16.63 -2.53 -24.80
CA VAL A 404 15.91 -1.27 -24.57
C VAL A 404 16.84 -0.22 -23.96
N HIS A 405 16.76 1.01 -24.45
CA HIS A 405 17.39 2.18 -23.85
C HIS A 405 16.43 3.36 -23.85
N ILE A 406 16.69 4.34 -22.99
CA ILE A 406 15.97 5.61 -22.99
C ILE A 406 16.71 6.55 -23.93
N SER A 407 16.03 7.09 -24.95
CA SER A 407 16.64 8.04 -25.87
C SER A 407 17.18 9.27 -25.12
N GLY A 408 18.35 9.72 -25.51
CA GLY A 408 18.95 10.95 -24.99
C GLY A 408 18.13 12.18 -25.38
N PRO A 409 18.32 13.32 -24.68
CA PRO A 409 17.51 14.52 -24.89
C PRO A 409 17.64 15.14 -26.28
N THR A 410 18.63 14.74 -27.05
CA THR A 410 18.87 15.20 -28.43
C THR A 410 19.01 14.05 -29.43
N GLU A 411 18.73 12.82 -29.00
CA GLU A 411 18.91 11.62 -29.82
C GLU A 411 17.77 11.41 -30.83
N TYR A 412 16.53 11.52 -30.32
CA TYR A 412 15.34 11.31 -31.15
C TYR A 412 14.56 12.60 -31.33
N LYS A 413 14.64 13.19 -32.53
CA LYS A 413 13.82 14.33 -32.94
C LYS A 413 12.67 13.83 -33.81
N SER A 414 11.43 13.92 -33.29
CA SER A 414 10.26 13.56 -34.06
C SER A 414 10.04 14.54 -35.20
N LYS A 415 9.88 14.01 -36.41
CA LYS A 415 9.49 14.81 -37.59
C LYS A 415 8.04 15.28 -37.48
N VAL A 416 7.20 14.47 -36.87
CA VAL A 416 5.77 14.74 -36.67
C VAL A 416 5.57 15.88 -35.69
N CYS A 417 6.28 15.84 -34.55
CA CYS A 417 6.14 16.81 -33.47
C CYS A 417 7.13 17.99 -33.58
N GLY A 418 8.17 17.86 -34.41
CA GLY A 418 9.22 18.87 -34.58
C GLY A 418 10.13 19.06 -33.38
N THR A 419 9.98 18.27 -32.33
CA THR A 419 10.70 18.37 -31.04
C THR A 419 11.48 17.09 -30.73
N TYR A 420 12.45 17.21 -29.81
CA TYR A 420 13.12 16.05 -29.24
C TYR A 420 12.22 15.35 -28.22
N MET A 421 12.20 14.03 -28.28
CA MET A 421 11.40 13.18 -27.40
C MET A 421 12.32 12.25 -26.61
N VAL A 422 12.11 12.21 -25.29
CA VAL A 422 12.80 11.27 -24.40
C VAL A 422 11.81 10.16 -24.05
N MET A 423 12.15 8.94 -24.49
CA MET A 423 11.29 7.76 -24.27
C MET A 423 12.07 6.46 -24.47
N PRO A 424 11.58 5.32 -23.97
CA PRO A 424 12.17 4.01 -24.23
C PRO A 424 12.09 3.65 -25.72
N LEU A 425 13.20 3.20 -26.26
CA LEU A 425 13.36 2.70 -27.64
C LEU A 425 13.95 1.29 -27.61
N ALA A 426 13.45 0.40 -28.45
CA ALA A 426 13.98 -0.95 -28.62
C ALA A 426 13.79 -1.43 -30.06
N PRO A 427 14.67 -2.28 -30.61
CA PRO A 427 14.42 -2.95 -31.88
C PRO A 427 13.23 -3.91 -31.74
N LYS A 428 12.55 -4.20 -32.84
CA LYS A 428 11.37 -5.10 -32.86
C LYS A 428 11.61 -6.44 -32.15
N ALA A 429 12.79 -7.02 -32.30
CA ALA A 429 13.17 -8.28 -31.63
C ALA A 429 13.33 -8.15 -30.12
N GLY A 430 13.44 -6.95 -29.59
CA GLY A 430 13.56 -6.67 -28.15
C GLY A 430 12.23 -6.70 -27.41
N TYR A 431 11.11 -6.60 -28.09
CA TYR A 431 9.77 -6.68 -27.50
C TYR A 431 9.37 -8.13 -27.26
N LEU A 432 9.01 -8.47 -26.06
CA LEU A 432 8.63 -9.82 -25.63
C LEU A 432 7.14 -9.86 -25.28
N ASN A 433 6.48 -10.98 -25.59
CA ASN A 433 5.09 -11.14 -25.23
C ASN A 433 4.94 -11.18 -23.70
N PRO A 434 4.27 -10.19 -23.06
CA PRO A 434 4.14 -10.15 -21.59
C PRO A 434 3.47 -11.39 -21.00
N LEU A 435 2.50 -11.99 -21.70
CA LEU A 435 1.79 -13.18 -21.24
C LEU A 435 2.67 -14.43 -21.18
N SER A 436 3.84 -14.40 -21.81
CA SER A 436 4.80 -15.51 -21.70
C SER A 436 5.52 -15.53 -20.33
N TYR A 437 5.42 -14.45 -19.56
CA TYR A 437 6.11 -14.27 -18.27
C TYR A 437 5.17 -13.98 -17.09
N LEU A 438 3.93 -13.54 -17.34
CA LEU A 438 2.87 -13.26 -16.35
C LEU A 438 2.20 -14.52 -15.77
#